data_ea64c8c56370a1f6a72a4a280729a9ae
#
_entry.id   ea64c8c56370a1f6a72a4a280729a9ae
#
_cell.length_a   1.000
_cell.length_b   1.000
_cell.length_c   1.000
_cell.angle_alpha   90.00
_cell.angle_beta   90.00
_cell.angle_gamma   90.00
#
_symmetry.space_group_name_H-M   'P 1'
#
loop_
_entity.id
_entity.type
_entity.pdbx_description
1 polymer ?
#
loop_
_entity_poly.entity_id
_entity_poly.type
_entity_poly.pdbx_seq_one_letter_code
_entity_poly.pdbx_strand_id
1 'polypeptide(L)'
;MTGTSTTATASAPVKAVRVRPAGYSVVKAGPRGRFLLHRRASVVAAGLVVLLAAVCVAYLCVGESFVAPGEVVKVILGQPSSAELVVGTLRLPRMVVGLLVGAAFGIAGALIQTVARNPLASPDIIGISQGASALTVGAMTFGITSYTVLPYLSVIGGIAAAALVYTFAWRGGLHATRFVLIGIGFAIALRSVTTLFLTKGDYLVAQQAQIWMTGSLNGRGWSEAAPIGWTLLILLPAIVWAARAQRTVTMDDDTATALGVRLGRVRLGLVALGVVLASVATGTAGPVDFVALLAPQIARRMTRTAQIPLLSSALLGAVIVVLGDLLARKLFSPTELPVGVLTAAVGAPYLIWLIIRGHRDRSGGTA
;
A
#
# COMPACT_ATOMS: atom_id res chain seq x y z
N MET A 1 -22.61 57.09 54.49
CA MET A 1 -22.18 55.68 54.68
C MET A 1 -23.31 54.79 54.21
N THR A 2 -23.23 54.38 52.93
CA THR A 2 -24.20 53.41 52.36
C THR A 2 -23.35 52.35 51.65
N GLY A 3 -23.24 51.20 52.34
CA GLY A 3 -22.50 50.04 51.79
C GLY A 3 -23.37 49.31 50.80
N THR A 4 -22.93 49.25 49.54
CA THR A 4 -23.51 48.41 48.49
C THR A 4 -22.86 47.03 48.59
N SER A 5 -23.59 46.02 49.07
CA SER A 5 -23.22 44.61 49.05
C SER A 5 -23.37 44.04 47.64
N THR A 6 -22.26 43.79 46.97
CA THR A 6 -22.24 43.07 45.68
C THR A 6 -22.41 41.56 45.95
N THR A 7 -23.60 41.05 45.70
CA THR A 7 -23.85 39.62 45.71
C THR A 7 -23.20 38.96 44.50
N ALA A 8 -22.15 38.21 44.72
CA ALA A 8 -21.51 37.38 43.70
C ALA A 8 -22.45 36.21 43.30
N THR A 9 -23.03 36.30 42.10
CA THR A 9 -23.84 35.22 41.52
C THR A 9 -22.90 34.05 41.17
N ALA A 10 -23.00 32.98 41.94
CA ALA A 10 -22.29 31.74 41.65
C ALA A 10 -22.76 31.17 40.30
N SER A 11 -21.91 31.18 39.29
CA SER A 11 -22.18 30.58 37.99
C SER A 11 -22.36 29.06 38.15
N ALA A 12 -23.55 28.57 37.74
CA ALA A 12 -23.83 27.14 37.72
C ALA A 12 -22.79 26.36 36.90
N PRO A 13 -22.39 25.17 37.34
CA PRO A 13 -21.37 24.39 36.59
C PRO A 13 -21.90 24.06 35.19
N VAL A 14 -21.19 24.50 34.17
CA VAL A 14 -21.46 24.21 32.77
C VAL A 14 -21.40 22.66 32.60
N LYS A 15 -22.58 22.04 32.46
CA LYS A 15 -22.65 20.61 32.12
C LYS A 15 -21.89 20.41 30.81
N ALA A 16 -20.76 19.68 30.87
CA ALA A 16 -20.01 19.30 29.69
C ALA A 16 -20.94 18.58 28.70
N VAL A 17 -21.34 19.29 27.66
CA VAL A 17 -22.15 18.73 26.57
C VAL A 17 -21.24 17.71 25.86
N ARG A 18 -21.54 16.43 26.01
CA ARG A 18 -20.86 15.35 25.32
C ARG A 18 -21.26 15.38 23.84
N VAL A 19 -20.62 16.26 23.07
CA VAL A 19 -20.80 16.31 21.62
C VAL A 19 -20.21 15.03 21.03
N ARG A 20 -21.05 14.13 20.56
CA ARG A 20 -20.62 12.98 19.74
C ARG A 20 -20.49 13.49 18.32
N PRO A 21 -19.28 13.46 17.71
CA PRO A 21 -19.14 13.83 16.30
C PRO A 21 -20.05 12.94 15.45
N ALA A 22 -20.77 13.54 14.50
CA ALA A 22 -21.67 12.80 13.61
C ALA A 22 -20.89 11.72 12.86
N GLY A 23 -21.43 10.49 12.81
CA GLY A 23 -20.77 9.35 12.12
C GLY A 23 -19.75 8.56 12.94
N TYR A 24 -19.50 8.93 14.22
CA TYR A 24 -18.58 8.19 15.09
C TYR A 24 -19.30 7.37 16.16
N SER A 25 -18.79 6.17 16.44
CA SER A 25 -19.16 5.33 17.58
C SER A 25 -18.05 5.40 18.63
N VAL A 26 -18.45 5.54 19.90
CA VAL A 26 -17.50 5.43 21.01
C VAL A 26 -17.41 3.96 21.42
N VAL A 27 -16.27 3.34 21.22
CA VAL A 27 -15.98 2.00 21.73
C VAL A 27 -15.19 2.14 23.02
N LYS A 28 -15.67 1.52 24.10
CA LYS A 28 -14.99 1.47 25.39
C LYS A 28 -14.02 0.27 25.36
N ALA A 29 -12.74 0.52 25.43
CA ALA A 29 -11.72 -0.50 25.62
C ALA A 29 -11.20 -0.40 27.07
N GLY A 30 -11.87 -1.09 27.99
CA GLY A 30 -11.56 -1.05 29.41
C GLY A 30 -11.96 0.26 30.13
N PRO A 31 -11.62 0.38 31.43
CA PRO A 31 -12.07 1.51 32.27
C PRO A 31 -11.45 2.85 31.90
N ARG A 32 -10.32 2.90 31.19
CA ARG A 32 -9.59 4.13 30.83
C ARG A 32 -9.50 4.42 29.33
N GLY A 33 -9.86 3.49 28.45
CA GLY A 33 -9.74 3.65 27.00
C GLY A 33 -11.08 3.90 26.32
N ARG A 34 -11.23 5.03 25.61
CA ARG A 34 -12.35 5.32 24.72
C ARG A 34 -11.81 5.62 23.33
N PHE A 35 -12.21 4.83 22.32
CA PHE A 35 -11.82 5.04 20.94
C PHE A 35 -13.03 5.50 20.12
N LEU A 36 -12.82 6.51 19.28
CA LEU A 36 -13.78 6.95 18.29
C LEU A 36 -13.58 6.13 17.02
N LEU A 37 -14.52 5.27 16.69
CA LEU A 37 -14.55 4.53 15.44
C LEU A 37 -15.52 5.19 14.46
N HIS A 38 -15.06 5.48 13.27
CA HIS A 38 -15.90 6.00 12.18
C HIS A 38 -16.77 4.85 11.66
N ARG A 39 -18.08 4.89 11.90
CA ARG A 39 -19.03 3.78 11.56
C ARG A 39 -18.91 3.32 10.13
N ARG A 40 -18.90 4.26 9.15
CA ARG A 40 -18.79 3.93 7.74
C ARG A 40 -17.46 3.25 7.41
N ALA A 41 -16.35 3.71 7.98
CA ALA A 41 -15.06 3.08 7.75
C ALA A 41 -15.01 1.64 8.31
N SER A 42 -15.65 1.39 9.46
CA SER A 42 -15.76 0.05 10.04
C SER A 42 -16.63 -0.88 9.18
N VAL A 43 -17.77 -0.40 8.67
CA VAL A 43 -18.63 -1.17 7.77
C VAL A 43 -17.92 -1.48 6.47
N VAL A 44 -17.23 -0.51 5.87
CA VAL A 44 -16.43 -0.71 4.66
C VAL A 44 -15.31 -1.72 4.90
N ALA A 45 -14.59 -1.61 6.03
CA ALA A 45 -13.54 -2.57 6.36
C ALA A 45 -14.11 -3.99 6.54
N ALA A 46 -15.24 -4.15 7.22
CA ALA A 46 -15.92 -5.44 7.35
C ALA A 46 -16.34 -6.01 5.99
N GLY A 47 -16.94 -5.18 5.13
CA GLY A 47 -17.29 -5.57 3.76
C GLY A 47 -16.08 -6.00 2.92
N LEU A 48 -14.95 -5.29 3.07
CA LEU A 48 -13.70 -5.65 2.40
C LEU A 48 -13.11 -6.96 2.92
N VAL A 49 -13.22 -7.25 4.22
CA VAL A 49 -12.82 -8.55 4.78
C VAL A 49 -13.66 -9.68 4.19
N VAL A 50 -14.98 -9.50 4.10
CA VAL A 50 -15.87 -10.49 3.48
C VAL A 50 -15.54 -10.68 1.99
N LEU A 51 -15.32 -9.57 1.26
CA LEU A 51 -14.93 -9.63 -0.15
C LEU A 51 -13.59 -10.34 -0.32
N LEU A 52 -12.59 -10.02 0.51
CA LEU A 52 -11.28 -10.66 0.49
C LEU A 52 -11.40 -12.16 0.76
N ALA A 53 -12.18 -12.57 1.75
CA ALA A 53 -12.45 -13.98 2.05
C ALA A 53 -13.09 -14.69 0.85
N ALA A 54 -14.09 -14.08 0.20
CA ALA A 54 -14.73 -14.63 -0.99
C ALA A 54 -13.73 -14.79 -2.16
N VAL A 55 -12.87 -13.76 -2.38
CA VAL A 55 -11.81 -13.82 -3.40
C VAL A 55 -10.79 -14.90 -3.08
N CYS A 56 -10.39 -15.07 -1.81
CA CYS A 56 -9.48 -16.14 -1.39
C CYS A 56 -10.06 -17.53 -1.63
N VAL A 57 -11.33 -17.75 -1.30
CA VAL A 57 -12.01 -19.02 -1.58
C VAL A 57 -12.07 -19.26 -3.08
N ALA A 58 -12.48 -18.27 -3.87
CA ALA A 58 -12.49 -18.38 -5.33
C ALA A 58 -11.08 -18.68 -5.89
N TYR A 59 -10.04 -18.03 -5.36
CA TYR A 59 -8.65 -18.23 -5.75
C TYR A 59 -8.17 -19.67 -5.54
N LEU A 60 -8.53 -20.27 -4.40
CA LEU A 60 -8.15 -21.64 -4.08
C LEU A 60 -8.95 -22.67 -4.86
N CYS A 61 -10.25 -22.41 -5.11
CA CYS A 61 -11.11 -23.32 -5.86
C CYS A 61 -10.86 -23.27 -7.37
N VAL A 62 -10.62 -22.07 -7.93
CA VAL A 62 -10.54 -21.84 -9.37
C VAL A 62 -9.08 -21.81 -9.85
N GLY A 63 -8.75 -22.66 -10.81
CA GLY A 63 -7.43 -22.76 -11.43
C GLY A 63 -7.56 -23.51 -12.77
N GLU A 64 -6.51 -24.12 -13.29
CA GLU A 64 -6.60 -25.02 -14.45
C GLU A 64 -7.57 -26.15 -14.19
N SER A 65 -7.54 -26.73 -12.99
CA SER A 65 -8.54 -27.65 -12.47
C SER A 65 -9.39 -26.98 -11.40
N PHE A 66 -10.69 -27.25 -11.38
CA PHE A 66 -11.58 -26.83 -10.31
C PHE A 66 -11.42 -27.76 -9.11
N VAL A 67 -11.23 -27.18 -7.92
CA VAL A 67 -11.17 -27.90 -6.65
C VAL A 67 -12.41 -27.54 -5.84
N ALA A 68 -13.15 -28.54 -5.38
CA ALA A 68 -14.34 -28.32 -4.57
C ALA A 68 -14.00 -27.62 -3.24
N PRO A 69 -14.83 -26.68 -2.75
CA PRO A 69 -14.57 -25.97 -1.49
C PRO A 69 -14.33 -26.90 -0.29
N GLY A 70 -14.99 -28.06 -0.26
CA GLY A 70 -14.78 -29.06 0.79
C GLY A 70 -13.38 -29.65 0.80
N GLU A 71 -12.77 -29.89 -0.37
CA GLU A 71 -11.38 -30.36 -0.47
C GLU A 71 -10.39 -29.24 -0.07
N VAL A 72 -10.68 -27.98 -0.42
CA VAL A 72 -9.89 -26.84 0.04
C VAL A 72 -9.86 -26.75 1.58
N VAL A 73 -11.02 -26.92 2.22
CA VAL A 73 -11.12 -26.92 3.69
C VAL A 73 -10.33 -28.06 4.31
N LYS A 74 -10.40 -29.29 3.74
CA LYS A 74 -9.60 -30.42 4.22
C LYS A 74 -8.11 -30.11 4.17
N VAL A 75 -7.61 -29.57 3.07
CA VAL A 75 -6.18 -29.16 2.94
C VAL A 75 -5.79 -28.13 4.00
N ILE A 76 -6.61 -27.10 4.22
CA ILE A 76 -6.33 -26.05 5.21
C ILE A 76 -6.29 -26.64 6.64
N LEU A 77 -7.13 -27.65 6.91
CA LEU A 77 -7.17 -28.35 8.21
C LEU A 77 -6.11 -29.44 8.34
N GLY A 78 -5.24 -29.64 7.33
CA GLY A 78 -4.20 -30.67 7.34
C GLY A 78 -4.76 -32.09 7.21
N GLN A 79 -5.97 -32.27 6.69
CA GLN A 79 -6.58 -33.57 6.43
C GLN A 79 -6.14 -34.10 5.06
N PRO A 80 -6.01 -35.43 4.89
CA PRO A 80 -5.69 -36.01 3.59
C PRO A 80 -6.67 -35.60 2.50
N SER A 81 -6.16 -35.10 1.39
CA SER A 81 -6.94 -34.64 0.25
C SER A 81 -6.20 -34.88 -1.05
N SER A 82 -6.91 -35.26 -2.11
CA SER A 82 -6.33 -35.33 -3.46
C SER A 82 -5.88 -34.00 -4.01
N ALA A 83 -6.34 -32.89 -3.42
CA ALA A 83 -6.01 -31.53 -3.81
C ALA A 83 -4.81 -30.94 -3.05
N GLU A 84 -4.13 -31.70 -2.17
CA GLU A 84 -3.06 -31.20 -1.31
C GLU A 84 -1.92 -30.55 -2.11
N LEU A 85 -1.46 -31.21 -3.18
CA LEU A 85 -0.41 -30.65 -4.04
C LEU A 85 -0.83 -29.32 -4.68
N VAL A 86 -2.05 -29.29 -5.24
CA VAL A 86 -2.52 -28.11 -6.00
C VAL A 86 -2.86 -26.95 -5.06
N VAL A 87 -3.57 -27.23 -3.97
CA VAL A 87 -4.03 -26.20 -3.04
C VAL A 87 -2.93 -25.84 -2.03
N GLY A 88 -2.37 -26.84 -1.36
CA GLY A 88 -1.41 -26.63 -0.25
C GLY A 88 -0.05 -26.13 -0.71
N THR A 89 0.45 -26.67 -1.84
CA THR A 89 1.82 -26.36 -2.30
C THR A 89 1.87 -25.26 -3.35
N LEU A 90 0.88 -25.18 -4.26
CA LEU A 90 0.94 -24.23 -5.37
C LEU A 90 0.06 -23.00 -5.15
N ARG A 91 -1.23 -23.18 -4.79
CA ARG A 91 -2.17 -22.04 -4.74
C ARG A 91 -2.12 -21.25 -3.44
N LEU A 92 -2.09 -21.94 -2.31
CA LEU A 92 -2.15 -21.31 -0.98
C LEU A 92 -0.96 -20.38 -0.71
N PRO A 93 0.31 -20.80 -0.90
CA PRO A 93 1.45 -19.93 -0.69
C PRO A 93 1.44 -18.72 -1.62
N ARG A 94 1.16 -18.92 -2.92
CA ARG A 94 1.04 -17.85 -3.93
C ARG A 94 -0.03 -16.84 -3.54
N MET A 95 -1.20 -17.30 -3.08
CA MET A 95 -2.27 -16.45 -2.57
C MET A 95 -1.82 -15.64 -1.35
N VAL A 96 -1.15 -16.27 -0.39
CA VAL A 96 -0.63 -15.60 0.81
C VAL A 96 0.38 -14.51 0.43
N VAL A 97 1.30 -14.79 -0.49
CA VAL A 97 2.22 -13.77 -1.02
C VAL A 97 1.43 -12.61 -1.64
N GLY A 98 0.42 -12.89 -2.46
CA GLY A 98 -0.43 -11.86 -3.06
C GLY A 98 -1.16 -11.00 -2.04
N LEU A 99 -1.67 -11.61 -0.96
CA LEU A 99 -2.31 -10.89 0.17
C LEU A 99 -1.32 -9.94 0.84
N LEU A 100 -0.13 -10.42 1.17
CA LEU A 100 0.89 -9.64 1.89
C LEU A 100 1.47 -8.52 1.03
N VAL A 101 1.80 -8.82 -0.23
CA VAL A 101 2.29 -7.84 -1.22
C VAL A 101 1.24 -6.75 -1.46
N GLY A 102 -0.01 -7.14 -1.70
CA GLY A 102 -1.10 -6.19 -1.91
C GLY A 102 -1.36 -5.29 -0.71
N ALA A 103 -1.34 -5.87 0.50
CA ALA A 103 -1.48 -5.10 1.74
C ALA A 103 -0.31 -4.12 1.92
N ALA A 104 0.93 -4.55 1.68
CA ALA A 104 2.11 -3.71 1.78
C ALA A 104 2.06 -2.53 0.80
N PHE A 105 1.74 -2.76 -0.48
CA PHE A 105 1.56 -1.69 -1.47
C PHE A 105 0.41 -0.75 -1.12
N GLY A 106 -0.73 -1.28 -0.63
CA GLY A 106 -1.87 -0.48 -0.21
C GLY A 106 -1.54 0.46 0.94
N ILE A 107 -0.80 0.00 1.95
CA ILE A 107 -0.32 0.83 3.06
C ILE A 107 0.73 1.83 2.57
N ALA A 108 1.74 1.37 1.81
CA ALA A 108 2.80 2.22 1.28
C ALA A 108 2.25 3.39 0.48
N GLY A 109 1.32 3.12 -0.45
CA GLY A 109 0.65 4.12 -1.23
C GLY A 109 -0.11 5.14 -0.38
N ALA A 110 -0.86 4.68 0.63
CA ALA A 110 -1.60 5.54 1.54
C ALA A 110 -0.68 6.51 2.30
N LEU A 111 0.47 6.03 2.79
CA LEU A 111 1.45 6.84 3.51
C LEU A 111 2.10 7.88 2.60
N ILE A 112 2.53 7.48 1.40
CA ILE A 112 3.17 8.37 0.43
C ILE A 112 2.20 9.44 -0.06
N GLN A 113 0.95 9.08 -0.40
CA GLN A 113 -0.09 10.04 -0.79
C GLN A 113 -0.40 11.04 0.30
N THR A 114 -0.41 10.60 1.56
CA THR A 114 -0.63 11.48 2.72
C THR A 114 0.48 12.52 2.86
N VAL A 115 1.75 12.11 2.76
CA VAL A 115 2.89 13.02 2.89
C VAL A 115 3.04 13.93 1.67
N ALA A 116 2.87 13.40 0.48
CA ALA A 116 2.90 14.18 -0.76
C ALA A 116 1.68 15.11 -0.92
N ARG A 117 0.64 14.94 -0.10
CA ARG A 117 -0.65 15.66 -0.24
C ARG A 117 -1.20 15.60 -1.67
N ASN A 118 -0.87 14.53 -2.36
CA ASN A 118 -1.22 14.32 -3.76
C ASN A 118 -1.80 12.92 -3.93
N PRO A 119 -3.06 12.78 -4.38
CA PRO A 119 -3.71 11.50 -4.60
C PRO A 119 -3.05 10.64 -5.69
N LEU A 120 -2.25 11.26 -6.55
CA LEU A 120 -1.54 10.60 -7.65
C LEU A 120 -0.13 10.15 -7.26
N ALA A 121 0.35 10.49 -6.07
CA ALA A 121 1.67 10.05 -5.61
C ALA A 121 1.65 8.54 -5.32
N SER A 122 2.66 7.84 -5.86
CA SER A 122 2.88 6.41 -5.61
C SER A 122 4.36 6.15 -5.38
N PRO A 123 4.73 5.01 -4.77
CA PRO A 123 6.13 4.60 -4.64
C PRO A 123 6.88 4.59 -5.98
N ASP A 124 6.21 4.23 -7.05
CA ASP A 124 6.76 4.11 -8.41
C ASP A 124 7.18 5.46 -8.96
N ILE A 125 6.36 6.51 -8.76
CA ILE A 125 6.66 7.88 -9.19
C ILE A 125 7.87 8.45 -8.43
N ILE A 126 8.10 8.01 -7.20
CA ILE A 126 9.25 8.43 -6.38
C ILE A 126 10.54 7.69 -6.79
N GLY A 127 10.42 6.68 -7.66
CA GLY A 127 11.56 5.94 -8.19
C GLY A 127 11.96 4.71 -7.38
N ILE A 128 11.16 4.27 -6.40
CA ILE A 128 11.45 3.10 -5.58
C ILE A 128 11.51 1.85 -6.45
N SER A 129 10.48 1.61 -7.27
CA SER A 129 10.44 0.47 -8.19
C SER A 129 11.55 0.54 -9.25
N GLN A 130 11.92 1.73 -9.70
CA GLN A 130 13.01 1.91 -10.66
C GLN A 130 14.38 1.63 -10.04
N GLY A 131 14.60 2.03 -8.78
CA GLY A 131 15.82 1.70 -8.03
C GLY A 131 15.94 0.21 -7.77
N ALA A 132 14.84 -0.42 -7.37
CA ALA A 132 14.73 -1.86 -7.21
C ALA A 132 15.11 -2.58 -8.52
N SER A 133 14.52 -2.14 -9.65
CA SER A 133 14.79 -2.70 -10.97
C SER A 133 16.23 -2.48 -11.42
N ALA A 134 16.79 -1.29 -11.23
CA ALA A 134 18.15 -0.97 -11.64
C ALA A 134 19.18 -1.87 -10.94
N LEU A 135 19.03 -2.06 -9.62
CA LEU A 135 19.97 -2.91 -8.87
C LEU A 135 19.76 -4.40 -9.18
N THR A 136 18.51 -4.86 -9.31
CA THR A 136 18.22 -6.26 -9.63
C THR A 136 18.66 -6.62 -11.03
N VAL A 137 18.33 -5.82 -12.04
CA VAL A 137 18.72 -6.07 -13.44
C VAL A 137 20.23 -5.94 -13.59
N GLY A 138 20.86 -4.95 -12.95
CA GLY A 138 22.31 -4.84 -12.91
C GLY A 138 22.96 -6.10 -12.34
N ALA A 139 22.47 -6.60 -11.20
CA ALA A 139 22.98 -7.83 -10.61
C ALA A 139 22.84 -9.04 -11.55
N MET A 140 21.68 -9.19 -12.22
CA MET A 140 21.47 -10.25 -13.21
C MET A 140 22.45 -10.15 -14.38
N THR A 141 22.72 -8.93 -14.88
CA THR A 141 23.68 -8.67 -15.97
C THR A 141 25.10 -9.05 -15.58
N PHE A 142 25.46 -8.91 -14.31
CA PHE A 142 26.78 -9.33 -13.78
C PHE A 142 26.81 -10.77 -13.27
N GLY A 143 25.84 -11.61 -13.63
CA GLY A 143 25.83 -13.05 -13.36
C GLY A 143 25.22 -13.45 -12.02
N ILE A 144 24.65 -12.52 -11.24
CA ILE A 144 23.92 -12.85 -10.01
C ILE A 144 22.47 -13.21 -10.36
N THR A 145 22.21 -14.50 -10.58
CA THR A 145 20.88 -15.00 -10.99
C THR A 145 20.14 -15.74 -9.87
N SER A 146 20.69 -15.72 -8.64
CA SER A 146 20.11 -16.42 -7.49
C SER A 146 18.76 -15.82 -7.09
N TYR A 147 17.69 -16.60 -7.20
CA TYR A 147 16.35 -16.22 -6.79
C TYR A 147 16.22 -15.86 -5.29
N THR A 148 17.16 -16.29 -4.47
CA THR A 148 17.20 -15.92 -3.04
C THR A 148 17.86 -14.57 -2.80
N VAL A 149 18.81 -14.15 -3.64
CA VAL A 149 19.57 -12.90 -3.48
C VAL A 149 18.86 -11.71 -4.14
N LEU A 150 18.26 -11.92 -5.30
CA LEU A 150 17.60 -10.85 -6.09
C LEU A 150 16.55 -10.05 -5.29
N PRO A 151 15.67 -10.65 -4.47
CA PRO A 151 14.72 -9.90 -3.66
C PRO A 151 15.39 -8.92 -2.69
N TYR A 152 16.49 -9.32 -2.05
CA TYR A 152 17.22 -8.44 -1.13
C TYR A 152 17.90 -7.28 -1.88
N LEU A 153 18.49 -7.54 -3.05
CA LEU A 153 19.06 -6.48 -3.90
C LEU A 153 17.98 -5.50 -4.35
N SER A 154 16.80 -6.00 -4.72
CA SER A 154 15.65 -5.18 -5.04
C SER A 154 15.26 -4.25 -3.89
N VAL A 155 15.18 -4.77 -2.66
CA VAL A 155 14.89 -3.97 -1.45
C VAL A 155 15.96 -2.90 -1.24
N ILE A 156 17.24 -3.27 -1.34
CA ILE A 156 18.37 -2.33 -1.21
C ILE A 156 18.28 -1.24 -2.29
N GLY A 157 18.01 -1.60 -3.53
CA GLY A 157 17.87 -0.68 -4.65
C GLY A 157 16.73 0.32 -4.46
N GLY A 158 15.58 -0.16 -3.99
CA GLY A 158 14.42 0.67 -3.69
C GLY A 158 14.67 1.66 -2.55
N ILE A 159 15.29 1.20 -1.46
CA ILE A 159 15.67 2.04 -0.32
C ILE A 159 16.73 3.06 -0.72
N ALA A 160 17.76 2.64 -1.48
CA ALA A 160 18.82 3.52 -1.95
C ALA A 160 18.26 4.63 -2.86
N ALA A 161 17.38 4.29 -3.80
CA ALA A 161 16.71 5.28 -4.65
C ALA A 161 15.91 6.29 -3.82
N ALA A 162 15.12 5.82 -2.86
CA ALA A 162 14.36 6.70 -1.98
C ALA A 162 15.26 7.59 -1.11
N ALA A 163 16.40 7.06 -0.62
CA ALA A 163 17.39 7.83 0.13
C ALA A 163 18.02 8.93 -0.74
N LEU A 164 18.36 8.63 -2.00
CA LEU A 164 18.85 9.62 -2.95
C LEU A 164 17.81 10.72 -3.18
N VAL A 165 16.56 10.35 -3.51
CA VAL A 165 15.48 11.30 -3.72
C VAL A 165 15.28 12.17 -2.47
N TYR A 166 15.30 11.58 -1.28
CA TYR A 166 15.16 12.30 -0.02
C TYR A 166 16.30 13.31 0.19
N THR A 167 17.56 12.90 0.01
CA THR A 167 18.71 13.76 0.21
C THR A 167 18.71 14.97 -0.73
N PHE A 168 18.37 14.78 -2.00
CA PHE A 168 18.28 15.88 -2.98
C PHE A 168 17.03 16.74 -2.82
N ALA A 169 15.92 16.17 -2.28
CA ALA A 169 14.70 16.92 -2.02
C ALA A 169 14.78 17.77 -0.73
N TRP A 170 15.69 17.43 0.18
CA TRP A 170 15.80 18.11 1.46
C TRP A 170 16.46 19.50 1.32
N ARG A 171 15.72 20.54 1.68
CA ARG A 171 16.24 21.91 1.86
C ARG A 171 15.45 22.59 2.97
N GLY A 172 15.92 22.46 4.22
CA GLY A 172 15.24 23.02 5.38
C GLY A 172 13.90 22.39 5.74
N GLY A 173 13.51 21.29 5.05
CA GLY A 173 12.29 20.53 5.24
C GLY A 173 11.89 19.75 3.99
N LEU A 174 10.99 18.78 4.16
CA LEU A 174 10.45 17.98 3.06
C LEU A 174 9.24 18.71 2.43
N HIS A 175 9.45 19.36 1.29
CA HIS A 175 8.40 19.98 0.49
C HIS A 175 7.85 18.97 -0.51
N ALA A 176 6.54 18.71 -0.46
CA ALA A 176 5.86 17.69 -1.25
C ALA A 176 6.13 17.81 -2.76
N THR A 177 6.01 19.01 -3.34
CA THR A 177 6.22 19.23 -4.78
C THR A 177 7.66 18.92 -5.20
N ARG A 178 8.66 19.38 -4.41
CA ARG A 178 10.07 19.09 -4.72
C ARG A 178 10.38 17.62 -4.61
N PHE A 179 9.84 16.94 -3.60
CA PHE A 179 10.01 15.49 -3.41
C PHE A 179 9.50 14.70 -4.62
N VAL A 180 8.33 15.05 -5.14
CA VAL A 180 7.76 14.40 -6.33
C VAL A 180 8.57 14.71 -7.59
N LEU A 181 8.96 15.98 -7.84
CA LEU A 181 9.72 16.36 -9.05
C LEU A 181 11.10 15.69 -9.09
N ILE A 182 11.81 15.68 -7.97
CA ILE A 182 13.12 15.02 -7.87
C ILE A 182 12.95 13.50 -8.01
N GLY A 183 11.88 12.93 -7.43
CA GLY A 183 11.53 11.52 -7.59
C GLY A 183 11.35 11.12 -9.05
N ILE A 184 10.60 11.91 -9.83
CA ILE A 184 10.42 11.68 -11.27
C ILE A 184 11.77 11.73 -12.01
N GLY A 185 12.63 12.72 -11.71
CA GLY A 185 13.96 12.82 -12.31
C GLY A 185 14.82 11.60 -12.04
N PHE A 186 14.88 11.13 -10.78
CA PHE A 186 15.60 9.91 -10.41
C PHE A 186 14.97 8.65 -11.03
N ALA A 187 13.65 8.57 -11.10
CA ALA A 187 12.96 7.44 -11.73
C ALA A 187 13.36 7.30 -13.21
N ILE A 188 13.40 8.41 -13.96
CA ILE A 188 13.84 8.42 -15.36
C ILE A 188 15.32 8.02 -15.48
N ALA A 189 16.20 8.58 -14.63
CA ALA A 189 17.63 8.26 -14.63
C ALA A 189 17.86 6.76 -14.33
N LEU A 190 17.22 6.22 -13.28
CA LEU A 190 17.34 4.81 -12.90
C LEU A 190 16.76 3.87 -13.97
N ARG A 191 15.67 4.26 -14.62
CA ARG A 191 15.14 3.53 -15.77
C ARG A 191 16.13 3.48 -16.92
N SER A 192 16.84 4.58 -17.22
CA SER A 192 17.89 4.62 -18.23
C SER A 192 19.05 3.71 -17.88
N VAL A 193 19.46 3.66 -16.60
CA VAL A 193 20.46 2.71 -16.10
C VAL A 193 20.00 1.26 -16.29
N THR A 194 18.73 0.96 -15.96
CA THR A 194 18.15 -0.37 -16.19
C THR A 194 18.20 -0.75 -17.66
N THR A 195 17.82 0.16 -18.55
CA THR A 195 17.88 -0.06 -20.01
C THR A 195 19.32 -0.31 -20.48
N LEU A 196 20.31 0.43 -19.95
CA LEU A 196 21.72 0.21 -20.24
C LEU A 196 22.16 -1.21 -19.84
N PHE A 197 21.77 -1.72 -18.69
CA PHE A 197 22.06 -3.10 -18.27
C PHE A 197 21.37 -4.13 -19.18
N LEU A 198 20.11 -3.92 -19.54
CA LEU A 198 19.40 -4.80 -20.47
C LEU A 198 20.08 -4.89 -21.84
N THR A 199 20.64 -3.78 -22.35
CA THR A 199 21.32 -3.75 -23.65
C THR A 199 22.73 -4.35 -23.60
N LYS A 200 23.34 -4.40 -22.42
CA LYS A 200 24.69 -4.99 -22.24
C LYS A 200 24.64 -6.46 -21.80
N GLY A 201 23.54 -6.92 -21.25
CA GLY A 201 23.35 -8.31 -20.82
C GLY A 201 23.11 -9.26 -21.98
N ASP A 202 23.39 -10.55 -21.75
CA ASP A 202 23.02 -11.60 -22.68
C ASP A 202 21.50 -11.63 -22.90
N TYR A 203 21.06 -12.03 -24.10
CA TYR A 203 19.67 -12.06 -24.51
C TYR A 203 18.75 -12.80 -23.50
N LEU A 204 19.17 -13.96 -23.01
CA LEU A 204 18.40 -14.76 -22.06
C LEU A 204 18.26 -14.04 -20.71
N VAL A 205 19.33 -13.40 -20.24
CA VAL A 205 19.32 -12.60 -19.00
C VAL A 205 18.41 -11.39 -19.15
N ALA A 206 18.50 -10.69 -20.27
CA ALA A 206 17.64 -9.55 -20.56
C ALA A 206 16.15 -9.94 -20.62
N GLN A 207 15.82 -11.09 -21.20
CA GLN A 207 14.48 -11.63 -21.24
C GLN A 207 13.95 -11.97 -19.83
N GLN A 208 14.73 -12.64 -19.00
CA GLN A 208 14.38 -12.94 -17.62
C GLN A 208 14.18 -11.66 -16.79
N ALA A 209 15.06 -10.68 -16.97
CA ALA A 209 14.94 -9.38 -16.29
C ALA A 209 13.67 -8.64 -16.72
N GLN A 210 13.29 -8.65 -18.00
CA GLN A 210 12.04 -8.04 -18.46
C GLN A 210 10.82 -8.74 -17.85
N ILE A 211 10.80 -10.07 -17.78
CA ILE A 211 9.72 -10.82 -17.12
C ILE A 211 9.65 -10.43 -15.64
N TRP A 212 10.78 -10.34 -14.95
CA TRP A 212 10.81 -9.92 -13.55
C TRP A 212 10.26 -8.50 -13.35
N MET A 213 10.60 -7.57 -14.26
CA MET A 213 10.15 -6.18 -14.24
C MET A 213 8.65 -6.00 -14.49
N THR A 214 7.95 -7.00 -15.00
CA THR A 214 6.48 -6.93 -15.19
C THR A 214 5.70 -7.18 -13.91
N GLY A 215 6.34 -7.67 -12.84
CA GLY A 215 5.71 -8.03 -11.58
C GLY A 215 4.80 -9.25 -11.67
N SER A 216 5.19 -10.33 -11.01
CA SER A 216 4.46 -11.61 -11.08
C SER A 216 4.47 -12.35 -9.74
N LEU A 217 3.38 -13.04 -9.46
CA LEU A 217 3.29 -13.99 -8.36
C LEU A 217 3.59 -15.43 -8.79
N ASN A 218 3.86 -15.66 -10.08
CA ASN A 218 4.15 -16.98 -10.59
C ASN A 218 5.44 -17.53 -9.97
N GLY A 219 5.41 -18.78 -9.52
CA GLY A 219 6.53 -19.45 -8.85
C GLY A 219 6.82 -18.94 -7.42
N ARG A 220 5.99 -18.05 -6.84
CA ARG A 220 6.14 -17.61 -5.45
C ARG A 220 5.52 -18.62 -4.49
N GLY A 221 6.27 -18.92 -3.43
CA GLY A 221 5.97 -19.94 -2.44
C GLY A 221 6.07 -19.45 -1.00
N TRP A 222 6.20 -20.40 -0.07
CA TRP A 222 6.42 -20.10 1.35
C TRP A 222 7.75 -19.43 1.61
N SER A 223 8.76 -19.65 0.76
CA SER A 223 10.08 -18.97 0.81
C SER A 223 9.98 -17.46 0.67
N GLU A 224 9.00 -16.97 -0.11
CA GLU A 224 8.73 -15.55 -0.29
C GLU A 224 7.67 -15.04 0.70
N ALA A 225 6.69 -15.88 1.06
CA ALA A 225 5.63 -15.51 2.00
C ALA A 225 6.17 -15.23 3.41
N ALA A 226 7.11 -16.03 3.89
CA ALA A 226 7.65 -15.90 5.24
C ALA A 226 8.41 -14.56 5.46
N PRO A 227 9.38 -14.15 4.62
CA PRO A 227 10.09 -12.89 4.81
C PRO A 227 9.18 -11.66 4.78
N ILE A 228 8.24 -11.57 3.82
CA ILE A 228 7.31 -10.44 3.78
C ILE A 228 6.33 -10.48 4.95
N GLY A 229 5.88 -11.66 5.37
CA GLY A 229 5.02 -11.83 6.54
C GLY A 229 5.68 -11.36 7.82
N TRP A 230 6.93 -11.77 8.07
CA TRP A 230 7.73 -11.31 9.19
C TRP A 230 7.99 -9.81 9.14
N THR A 231 8.28 -9.26 7.95
CA THR A 231 8.48 -7.82 7.79
C THR A 231 7.21 -7.04 8.18
N LEU A 232 6.04 -7.44 7.70
CA LEU A 232 4.78 -6.80 8.08
C LEU A 232 4.48 -6.92 9.56
N LEU A 233 4.77 -8.07 10.17
CA LEU A 233 4.58 -8.30 11.60
C LEU A 233 5.50 -7.42 12.44
N ILE A 234 6.79 -7.34 12.09
CA ILE A 234 7.77 -6.47 12.76
C ILE A 234 7.40 -5.00 12.60
N LEU A 235 6.93 -4.59 11.43
CA LEU A 235 6.53 -3.21 11.17
C LEU A 235 5.12 -2.87 11.68
N LEU A 236 4.35 -3.83 12.19
CA LEU A 236 2.99 -3.60 12.69
C LEU A 236 2.89 -2.46 13.71
N PRO A 237 3.78 -2.35 14.74
CA PRO A 237 3.77 -1.21 15.65
C PRO A 237 3.98 0.13 14.94
N ALA A 238 4.87 0.18 13.93
CA ALA A 238 5.11 1.38 13.13
C ALA A 238 3.90 1.72 12.24
N ILE A 239 3.21 0.72 11.69
CA ILE A 239 1.97 0.91 10.92
C ILE A 239 0.86 1.46 11.83
N VAL A 240 0.73 0.95 13.04
CA VAL A 240 -0.23 1.47 14.04
C VAL A 240 0.11 2.89 14.47
N TRP A 241 1.40 3.22 14.64
CA TRP A 241 1.87 4.58 14.86
C TRP A 241 1.51 5.48 13.67
N ALA A 242 1.81 5.04 12.44
CA ALA A 242 1.52 5.78 11.22
C ALA A 242 0.01 6.08 11.05
N ALA A 243 -0.87 5.15 11.42
CA ALA A 243 -2.32 5.36 11.39
C ALA A 243 -2.78 6.50 12.31
N ARG A 244 -2.04 6.79 13.38
CA ARG A 244 -2.28 7.94 14.26
C ARG A 244 -1.56 9.19 13.76
N ALA A 245 -0.30 9.06 13.40
CA ALA A 245 0.57 10.14 12.99
C ALA A 245 0.10 10.86 11.71
N GLN A 246 -0.50 10.13 10.76
CA GLN A 246 -1.00 10.74 9.52
C GLN A 246 -2.10 11.80 9.77
N ARG A 247 -2.82 11.74 10.91
CA ARG A 247 -3.82 12.76 11.29
C ARG A 247 -3.20 14.15 11.43
N THR A 248 -2.00 14.22 11.97
CA THR A 248 -1.29 15.49 12.15
C THR A 248 -0.75 16.05 10.84
N VAL A 249 -0.37 15.19 9.90
CA VAL A 249 0.14 15.58 8.57
C VAL A 249 -0.97 16.09 7.65
N THR A 250 -2.22 15.67 7.89
CA THR A 250 -3.39 16.15 7.12
C THR A 250 -3.90 17.51 7.59
N MET A 251 -3.47 17.99 8.75
CA MET A 251 -3.71 19.35 9.23
C MET A 251 -2.86 20.35 8.45
N ASP A 252 -3.23 21.62 8.52
CA ASP A 252 -2.37 22.71 8.05
C ASP A 252 -1.04 22.75 8.84
N ASP A 253 0.05 23.10 8.15
CA ASP A 253 1.41 23.04 8.73
C ASP A 253 1.57 23.97 9.94
N ASP A 254 0.98 25.15 9.88
CA ASP A 254 1.02 26.13 10.95
C ASP A 254 0.25 25.64 12.19
N THR A 255 -0.94 25.10 11.96
CA THR A 255 -1.78 24.49 13.03
C THR A 255 -1.06 23.32 13.69
N ALA A 256 -0.49 22.40 12.91
CA ALA A 256 0.23 21.25 13.45
C ALA A 256 1.48 21.67 14.23
N THR A 257 2.20 22.70 13.76
CA THR A 257 3.38 23.25 14.44
C THR A 257 2.99 23.96 15.74
N ALA A 258 1.89 24.72 15.75
CA ALA A 258 1.36 25.36 16.95
C ALA A 258 0.96 24.34 18.03
N LEU A 259 0.54 23.14 17.62
CA LEU A 259 0.28 21.99 18.51
C LEU A 259 1.56 21.25 18.97
N GLY A 260 2.76 21.76 18.63
CA GLY A 260 4.04 21.19 19.02
C GLY A 260 4.47 19.97 18.20
N VAL A 261 3.82 19.66 17.05
CA VAL A 261 4.17 18.52 16.21
C VAL A 261 5.41 18.84 15.38
N ARG A 262 6.42 17.98 15.47
CA ARG A 262 7.63 18.06 14.62
C ARG A 262 7.34 17.44 13.25
N LEU A 263 6.61 18.17 12.39
CA LEU A 263 6.13 17.69 11.09
C LEU A 263 7.19 17.03 10.22
N GLY A 264 8.41 17.57 10.17
CA GLY A 264 9.51 17.02 9.40
C GLY A 264 9.86 15.58 9.81
N ARG A 265 9.90 15.30 11.12
CA ARG A 265 10.17 13.94 11.63
C ARG A 265 9.00 12.98 11.37
N VAL A 266 7.78 13.46 11.52
CA VAL A 266 6.59 12.65 11.26
C VAL A 266 6.51 12.29 9.78
N ARG A 267 6.70 13.25 8.87
CA ARG A 267 6.73 13.02 7.42
C ARG A 267 7.84 12.05 7.03
N LEU A 268 9.05 12.23 7.57
CA LEU A 268 10.16 11.32 7.34
C LEU A 268 9.81 9.89 7.76
N GLY A 269 9.25 9.70 8.96
CA GLY A 269 8.87 8.38 9.45
C GLY A 269 7.79 7.71 8.59
N LEU A 270 6.77 8.47 8.13
CA LEU A 270 5.73 7.96 7.25
C LEU A 270 6.30 7.56 5.88
N VAL A 271 7.16 8.40 5.29
CA VAL A 271 7.82 8.09 4.01
C VAL A 271 8.73 6.88 4.16
N ALA A 272 9.58 6.84 5.18
CA ALA A 272 10.50 5.72 5.42
C ALA A 272 9.74 4.39 5.55
N LEU A 273 8.64 4.38 6.32
CA LEU A 273 7.80 3.19 6.45
C LEU A 273 7.17 2.80 5.11
N GLY A 274 6.65 3.76 4.34
CA GLY A 274 6.09 3.52 3.00
C GLY A 274 7.14 2.99 2.02
N VAL A 275 8.37 3.53 2.06
CA VAL A 275 9.51 3.06 1.25
C VAL A 275 9.86 1.61 1.57
N VAL A 276 10.03 1.27 2.85
CA VAL A 276 10.38 -0.10 3.27
C VAL A 276 9.29 -1.08 2.82
N LEU A 277 8.02 -0.76 3.07
CA LEU A 277 6.90 -1.61 2.66
C LEU A 277 6.84 -1.82 1.14
N ALA A 278 6.99 -0.74 0.36
CA ALA A 278 6.99 -0.82 -1.10
C ALA A 278 8.21 -1.60 -1.62
N SER A 279 9.41 -1.36 -1.06
CA SER A 279 10.64 -2.05 -1.48
C SER A 279 10.57 -3.55 -1.20
N VAL A 280 10.05 -3.96 -0.04
CA VAL A 280 9.88 -5.39 0.30
C VAL A 280 8.82 -6.04 -0.59
N ALA A 281 7.70 -5.36 -0.85
CA ALA A 281 6.67 -5.86 -1.77
C ALA A 281 7.23 -6.03 -3.20
N THR A 282 7.99 -5.03 -3.70
CA THR A 282 8.67 -5.10 -5.00
C THR A 282 9.72 -6.21 -5.04
N GLY A 283 10.51 -6.38 -3.98
CA GLY A 283 11.49 -7.47 -3.88
C GLY A 283 10.85 -8.85 -3.93
N THR A 284 9.64 -8.98 -3.37
CA THR A 284 8.91 -10.25 -3.31
C THR A 284 8.22 -10.62 -4.63
N ALA A 285 7.51 -9.67 -5.27
CA ALA A 285 6.67 -9.93 -6.43
C ALA A 285 7.15 -9.27 -7.73
N GLY A 286 8.26 -8.51 -7.69
CA GLY A 286 8.60 -7.54 -8.72
C GLY A 286 7.76 -6.27 -8.61
N PRO A 287 7.98 -5.27 -9.46
CA PRO A 287 7.16 -4.06 -9.49
C PRO A 287 5.73 -4.38 -9.94
N VAL A 288 4.75 -4.16 -9.06
CA VAL A 288 3.33 -4.31 -9.38
C VAL A 288 2.71 -2.93 -9.41
N ASP A 289 2.52 -2.42 -10.61
CA ASP A 289 2.08 -1.05 -10.85
C ASP A 289 0.62 -0.81 -10.42
N PHE A 290 0.28 0.44 -10.14
CA PHE A 290 -1.05 0.94 -9.82
C PHE A 290 -1.67 0.47 -8.50
N VAL A 291 -1.28 -0.65 -7.89
CA VAL A 291 -1.88 -1.13 -6.63
C VAL A 291 -1.74 -0.09 -5.53
N ALA A 292 -0.52 0.44 -5.33
CA ALA A 292 -0.23 1.46 -4.35
C ALA A 292 -0.92 2.81 -4.64
N LEU A 293 -1.32 3.04 -5.89
CA LEU A 293 -2.05 4.24 -6.29
C LEU A 293 -3.56 4.07 -6.08
N LEU A 294 -4.12 2.93 -6.54
CA LEU A 294 -5.55 2.69 -6.57
C LEU A 294 -6.14 2.37 -5.20
N ALA A 295 -5.52 1.46 -4.47
CA ALA A 295 -6.05 0.94 -3.22
C ALA A 295 -6.39 2.06 -2.20
N PRO A 296 -5.50 3.02 -1.89
CA PRO A 296 -5.82 4.10 -0.96
C PRO A 296 -6.89 5.06 -1.48
N GLN A 297 -6.95 5.32 -2.80
CA GLN A 297 -7.94 6.21 -3.39
C GLN A 297 -9.34 5.62 -3.35
N ILE A 298 -9.47 4.34 -3.71
CA ILE A 298 -10.75 3.62 -3.62
C ILE A 298 -11.18 3.52 -2.15
N ALA A 299 -10.27 3.16 -1.23
CA ALA A 299 -10.56 3.08 0.20
C ALA A 299 -11.07 4.40 0.77
N ARG A 300 -10.44 5.52 0.44
CA ARG A 300 -10.84 6.86 0.87
C ARG A 300 -12.22 7.24 0.35
N ARG A 301 -12.53 6.93 -0.91
CA ARG A 301 -13.85 7.20 -1.51
C ARG A 301 -14.95 6.36 -0.89
N MET A 302 -14.70 5.08 -0.64
CA MET A 302 -15.66 4.18 0.01
C MET A 302 -15.97 4.61 1.45
N THR A 303 -14.93 4.95 2.21
CA THR A 303 -15.07 5.33 3.62
C THR A 303 -15.53 6.77 3.81
N ARG A 304 -15.33 7.65 2.81
CA ARG A 304 -15.58 9.10 2.89
C ARG A 304 -14.91 9.75 4.11
N THR A 305 -13.70 9.31 4.44
CA THR A 305 -12.89 9.88 5.52
C THR A 305 -11.96 10.96 4.99
N ALA A 306 -11.68 11.99 5.82
CA ALA A 306 -10.75 13.05 5.45
C ALA A 306 -9.32 12.51 5.25
N GLN A 307 -8.90 11.60 6.13
CA GLN A 307 -7.61 10.90 6.01
C GLN A 307 -7.78 9.57 5.26
N ILE A 308 -6.68 9.10 4.66
CA ILE A 308 -6.65 7.82 3.96
C ILE A 308 -6.65 6.68 5.01
N PRO A 309 -7.64 5.75 4.98
CA PRO A 309 -7.73 4.68 5.96
C PRO A 309 -6.75 3.55 5.64
N LEU A 310 -5.69 3.36 6.45
CA LEU A 310 -4.63 2.38 6.19
C LEU A 310 -5.17 0.94 6.11
N LEU A 311 -6.04 0.54 7.03
CA LEU A 311 -6.60 -0.81 7.03
C LEU A 311 -7.40 -1.10 5.76
N SER A 312 -8.30 -0.20 5.37
CA SER A 312 -9.08 -0.38 4.13
C SER A 312 -8.18 -0.33 2.89
N SER A 313 -7.09 0.45 2.91
CA SER A 313 -6.09 0.49 1.84
C SER A 313 -5.33 -0.84 1.73
N ALA A 314 -4.94 -1.43 2.86
CA ALA A 314 -4.31 -2.75 2.90
C ALA A 314 -5.23 -3.85 2.36
N LEU A 315 -6.47 -3.89 2.83
CA LEU A 315 -7.46 -4.88 2.39
C LEU A 315 -7.77 -4.75 0.89
N LEU A 316 -7.94 -3.53 0.40
CA LEU A 316 -8.14 -3.30 -1.04
C LEU A 316 -6.92 -3.66 -1.87
N GLY A 317 -5.71 -3.33 -1.41
CA GLY A 317 -4.49 -3.74 -2.07
C GLY A 317 -4.39 -5.26 -2.18
N ALA A 318 -4.71 -5.98 -1.10
CA ALA A 318 -4.77 -7.43 -1.08
C ALA A 318 -5.83 -7.98 -2.07
N VAL A 319 -7.04 -7.40 -2.08
CA VAL A 319 -8.11 -7.78 -3.04
C VAL A 319 -7.64 -7.55 -4.48
N ILE A 320 -7.06 -6.39 -4.79
CA ILE A 320 -6.62 -6.05 -6.15
C ILE A 320 -5.56 -7.04 -6.64
N VAL A 321 -4.56 -7.36 -5.81
CA VAL A 321 -3.47 -8.25 -6.21
C VAL A 321 -3.95 -9.69 -6.34
N VAL A 322 -4.70 -10.22 -5.37
CA VAL A 322 -5.17 -11.62 -5.41
C VAL A 322 -6.20 -11.83 -6.52
N LEU A 323 -7.17 -10.91 -6.67
CA LEU A 323 -8.13 -10.97 -7.76
C LEU A 323 -7.45 -10.76 -9.12
N GLY A 324 -6.51 -9.82 -9.19
CA GLY A 324 -5.70 -9.59 -10.39
C GLY A 324 -4.93 -10.82 -10.82
N ASP A 325 -4.26 -11.51 -9.89
CA ASP A 325 -3.53 -12.75 -10.21
C ASP A 325 -4.48 -13.91 -10.61
N LEU A 326 -5.64 -14.02 -9.96
CA LEU A 326 -6.66 -15.00 -10.36
C LEU A 326 -7.14 -14.76 -11.80
N LEU A 327 -7.44 -13.51 -12.14
CA LEU A 327 -7.88 -13.13 -13.48
C LEU A 327 -6.76 -13.32 -14.52
N ALA A 328 -5.52 -12.92 -14.18
CA ALA A 328 -4.35 -13.04 -15.04
C ALA A 328 -4.07 -14.49 -15.45
N ARG A 329 -4.32 -15.45 -14.54
CA ARG A 329 -4.20 -16.91 -14.82
C ARG A 329 -5.34 -17.46 -15.67
N LYS A 330 -6.54 -16.84 -15.61
CA LYS A 330 -7.74 -17.40 -16.25
C LYS A 330 -8.05 -16.81 -17.61
N LEU A 331 -7.84 -15.51 -17.80
CA LEU A 331 -8.27 -14.82 -19.03
C LEU A 331 -7.53 -15.29 -20.28
N PHE A 332 -6.30 -15.76 -20.13
CA PHE A 332 -5.44 -16.14 -21.26
C PHE A 332 -4.90 -17.56 -21.16
N SER A 333 -5.58 -18.45 -20.40
CA SER A 333 -5.17 -19.86 -20.29
C SER A 333 -4.99 -20.50 -21.68
N PRO A 334 -3.89 -21.27 -21.93
CA PRO A 334 -2.94 -21.77 -20.95
C PRO A 334 -1.79 -20.81 -20.58
N THR A 335 -1.69 -19.64 -21.18
CA THR A 335 -0.63 -18.66 -20.89
C THR A 335 -1.00 -17.82 -19.65
N GLU A 336 -0.14 -17.83 -18.63
CA GLU A 336 -0.33 -16.98 -17.45
C GLU A 336 0.26 -15.58 -17.71
N LEU A 337 -0.57 -14.55 -17.54
CA LEU A 337 -0.06 -13.17 -17.57
C LEU A 337 0.50 -12.77 -16.20
N PRO A 338 1.55 -11.93 -16.16
CA PRO A 338 1.99 -11.29 -14.93
C PRO A 338 0.87 -10.40 -14.33
N VAL A 339 0.70 -10.45 -13.01
CA VAL A 339 -0.32 -9.65 -12.32
C VAL A 339 -0.12 -8.15 -12.55
N GLY A 340 1.13 -7.69 -12.66
CA GLY A 340 1.46 -6.28 -12.91
C GLY A 340 0.91 -5.77 -14.24
N VAL A 341 0.89 -6.60 -15.28
CA VAL A 341 0.28 -6.24 -16.58
C VAL A 341 -1.23 -6.01 -16.43
N LEU A 342 -1.93 -6.88 -15.69
CA LEU A 342 -3.36 -6.74 -15.49
C LEU A 342 -3.69 -5.53 -14.62
N THR A 343 -2.95 -5.31 -13.54
CA THR A 343 -3.15 -4.13 -12.67
C THR A 343 -2.87 -2.83 -13.41
N ALA A 344 -1.89 -2.80 -14.32
CA ALA A 344 -1.63 -1.65 -15.18
C ALA A 344 -2.77 -1.42 -16.20
N ALA A 345 -3.26 -2.49 -16.85
CA ALA A 345 -4.34 -2.41 -17.84
C ALA A 345 -5.65 -1.89 -17.24
N VAL A 346 -5.96 -2.22 -15.97
CA VAL A 346 -7.13 -1.71 -15.26
C VAL A 346 -6.84 -0.34 -14.61
N GLY A 347 -5.64 -0.17 -14.09
CA GLY A 347 -5.24 1.01 -13.34
C GLY A 347 -5.13 2.27 -14.17
N ALA A 348 -4.59 2.18 -15.39
CA ALA A 348 -4.40 3.34 -16.26
C ALA A 348 -5.75 3.98 -16.70
N PRO A 349 -6.77 3.24 -17.17
CA PRO A 349 -8.08 3.80 -17.46
C PRO A 349 -8.77 4.41 -16.23
N TYR A 350 -8.63 3.78 -15.06
CA TYR A 350 -9.17 4.33 -13.82
C TYR A 350 -8.51 5.67 -13.46
N LEU A 351 -7.20 5.80 -13.64
CA LEU A 351 -6.48 7.04 -13.39
C LEU A 351 -6.98 8.16 -14.32
N ILE A 352 -7.12 7.87 -15.61
CA ILE A 352 -7.66 8.82 -16.60
C ILE A 352 -9.05 9.28 -16.17
N TRP A 353 -9.93 8.35 -15.84
CA TRP A 353 -11.28 8.66 -15.35
C TRP A 353 -11.24 9.54 -14.09
N LEU A 354 -10.32 9.28 -13.17
CA LEU A 354 -10.16 10.04 -11.92
C LEU A 354 -9.75 11.48 -12.19
N ILE A 355 -8.85 11.71 -13.14
CA ILE A 355 -8.38 13.05 -13.55
C ILE A 355 -9.53 13.83 -14.21
N ILE A 356 -10.25 13.23 -15.15
CA ILE A 356 -11.37 13.87 -15.86
C ILE A 356 -12.46 14.28 -14.87
N ARG A 357 -12.80 13.42 -13.92
CA ARG A 357 -13.83 13.71 -12.92
C ARG A 357 -13.40 14.80 -11.94
N GLY A 358 -12.14 14.81 -11.52
CA GLY A 358 -11.61 15.83 -10.62
C GLY A 358 -11.60 17.25 -11.22
N HIS A 359 -11.53 17.38 -12.55
CA HIS A 359 -11.68 18.66 -13.25
C HIS A 359 -13.14 19.15 -13.27
N ARG A 360 -14.10 18.24 -13.46
CA ARG A 360 -15.54 18.60 -13.47
C ARG A 360 -16.04 19.12 -12.12
N ASP A 361 -15.56 18.55 -11.02
CA ASP A 361 -15.95 18.97 -9.67
C ASP A 361 -15.39 20.37 -9.32
N ARG A 362 -14.30 20.82 -9.98
CA ARG A 362 -13.73 22.17 -9.82
C ARG A 362 -14.39 23.22 -10.70
N SER A 363 -14.83 22.85 -11.90
CA SER A 363 -15.50 23.76 -12.85
C SER A 363 -17.00 23.96 -12.56
N GLY A 364 -17.63 23.04 -11.84
CA GLY A 364 -19.05 23.16 -11.43
C GLY A 364 -19.32 23.98 -10.18
N GLY A 365 -18.27 24.49 -9.50
CA GLY A 365 -18.39 25.32 -8.28
C GLY A 365 -18.35 26.83 -8.49
N THR A 366 -18.37 27.31 -9.75
CA THR A 366 -18.33 28.75 -10.13
C THR A 366 -19.57 29.18 -10.90
N ALA A 367 -20.72 28.53 -10.66
CA ALA A 367 -22.01 28.96 -11.22
C ALA A 367 -22.98 29.30 -10.09
#